data_57764477de5d849fbfe5835edad6a0d6
#
_entry.id   57764477de5d849fbfe5835edad6a0d6
#
_cell.length_a   1.000
_cell.length_b   1.000
_cell.length_c   1.000
_cell.angle_alpha   90.00
_cell.angle_beta   90.00
_cell.angle_gamma   90.00
#
_symmetry.space_group_name_H-M   'P 1'
#
loop_
_entity.id
_entity.type
_entity.pdbx_description
1 polymer ?
#
loop_
_entity_poly.entity_id
_entity_poly.type
_entity_poly.pdbx_seq_one_letter_code
_entity_poly.pdbx_strand_id
1 'polypeptide(L)'
;MGKRLRQQRRGKGSIHKTPSHRSLGKLSYPSYQGEALYGRILDITTSRMHNGPLMVVEYDNGDLSLTPAPFGVRVGQNISMGDTNPGNGNIMKIKDMPTGTLVFNLERVPGDGGKYVRTSGTAAQVLGREGKGIAIKLPSKKKLILNENCFATIGTIAGAGRTNKPFVR
;
A
#
# COMPACT_ATOMS: atom_id res chain seq x y z
N MET A 1 -13.58 22.64 -4.92
CA MET A 1 -13.57 22.81 -6.39
C MET A 1 -13.81 21.46 -7.06
N GLY A 2 -14.72 21.38 -8.03
CA GLY A 2 -15.03 20.16 -8.78
C GLY A 2 -13.88 19.73 -9.71
N LYS A 3 -13.82 18.45 -10.03
CA LYS A 3 -12.89 17.94 -11.05
C LYS A 3 -13.42 18.31 -12.42
N ARG A 4 -12.53 18.71 -13.34
CA ARG A 4 -12.89 18.95 -14.74
C ARG A 4 -13.43 17.68 -15.39
N LEU A 5 -14.47 17.80 -16.20
CA LEU A 5 -15.02 16.70 -16.99
C LEU A 5 -13.97 16.14 -17.95
N ARG A 6 -14.06 14.86 -18.31
CA ARG A 6 -13.14 14.21 -19.23
C ARG A 6 -13.04 14.94 -20.58
N GLN A 7 -14.15 15.43 -21.11
CA GLN A 7 -14.22 16.19 -22.35
C GLN A 7 -13.40 17.49 -22.28
N GLN A 8 -13.48 18.20 -21.14
CA GLN A 8 -12.71 19.43 -20.92
C GLN A 8 -11.20 19.21 -20.79
N ARG A 9 -10.78 17.96 -20.55
CA ARG A 9 -9.38 17.58 -20.41
C ARG A 9 -8.73 17.11 -21.69
N ARG A 10 -9.53 16.66 -22.68
CA ARG A 10 -9.03 16.04 -23.91
C ARG A 10 -8.04 16.91 -24.67
N GLY A 11 -8.36 18.16 -24.92
CA GLY A 11 -7.53 19.07 -25.71
C GLY A 11 -6.23 19.51 -25.03
N LYS A 12 -6.07 19.29 -23.71
CA LYS A 12 -4.90 19.76 -22.95
C LYS A 12 -4.06 18.60 -22.38
N GLY A 13 -4.19 17.38 -22.90
CA GLY A 13 -3.43 16.20 -22.46
C GLY A 13 -3.61 15.83 -20.99
N SER A 14 -4.54 16.46 -20.28
CA SER A 14 -4.68 16.34 -18.82
C SER A 14 -5.53 15.16 -18.34
N ILE A 15 -5.93 14.25 -19.23
CA ILE A 15 -6.66 13.02 -18.89
C ILE A 15 -5.86 12.16 -17.90
N HIS A 16 -4.56 12.14 -18.08
CA HIS A 16 -3.62 11.36 -17.27
C HIS A 16 -2.99 12.17 -16.14
N LYS A 17 -3.29 13.47 -16.04
CA LYS A 17 -2.72 14.32 -15.01
C LYS A 17 -3.30 13.97 -13.65
N THR A 18 -2.44 13.61 -12.74
CA THR A 18 -2.79 13.35 -11.35
C THR A 18 -3.29 14.63 -10.68
N PRO A 19 -4.40 14.61 -9.94
CA PRO A 19 -4.83 15.77 -9.17
C PRO A 19 -3.76 16.16 -8.15
N SER A 20 -3.21 17.37 -8.25
CA SER A 20 -2.20 17.89 -7.32
C SER A 20 -2.81 18.57 -6.08
N HIS A 21 -4.07 19.01 -6.18
CA HIS A 21 -4.72 19.75 -5.11
C HIS A 21 -4.99 18.87 -3.88
N ARG A 22 -4.44 19.24 -2.73
CA ARG A 22 -4.52 18.50 -1.46
C ARG A 22 -4.04 17.04 -1.57
N SER A 23 -3.07 16.79 -2.43
CA SER A 23 -2.34 15.53 -2.49
C SER A 23 -1.19 15.57 -1.51
N LEU A 24 -1.03 14.52 -0.69
CA LEU A 24 0.09 14.37 0.23
C LEU A 24 1.35 13.85 -0.46
N GLY A 25 1.23 13.38 -1.69
CA GLY A 25 2.36 12.85 -2.44
C GLY A 25 2.14 11.46 -2.99
N LYS A 26 3.22 10.86 -3.48
CA LYS A 26 3.25 9.51 -4.04
C LYS A 26 3.46 8.50 -2.91
N LEU A 27 2.70 7.41 -2.92
CA LEU A 27 2.96 6.29 -2.03
C LEU A 27 4.17 5.51 -2.53
N SER A 28 5.13 5.29 -1.64
CA SER A 28 6.31 4.48 -1.93
C SER A 28 6.87 3.88 -0.65
N TYR A 29 7.51 2.73 -0.79
CA TYR A 29 8.38 2.20 0.26
C TYR A 29 9.69 3.00 0.30
N PRO A 30 10.42 3.01 1.43
CA PRO A 30 11.76 3.55 1.50
C PRO A 30 12.73 2.73 0.64
N SER A 31 13.90 3.26 0.39
CA SER A 31 14.96 2.55 -0.32
C SER A 31 15.51 1.42 0.56
N TYR A 32 15.45 0.19 0.07
CA TYR A 32 15.94 -0.98 0.78
C TYR A 32 17.35 -1.34 0.33
N GLN A 33 18.31 -1.33 1.24
CA GLN A 33 19.75 -1.60 0.97
C GLN A 33 20.21 -2.98 1.42
N GLY A 34 19.29 -3.87 1.79
CA GLY A 34 19.62 -5.25 2.20
C GLY A 34 19.52 -5.47 3.71
N GLU A 35 19.53 -4.45 4.53
CA GLU A 35 19.38 -4.51 5.98
C GLU A 35 17.94 -4.20 6.40
N ALA A 36 17.49 -4.78 7.52
CA ALA A 36 16.17 -4.49 8.06
C ALA A 36 16.10 -3.04 8.52
N LEU A 37 15.08 -2.32 8.07
CA LEU A 37 14.80 -0.95 8.50
C LEU A 37 13.68 -0.97 9.54
N TYR A 38 13.91 -0.28 10.64
CA TYR A 38 12.89 -0.06 11.66
C TYR A 38 12.38 1.36 11.56
N GLY A 39 11.09 1.53 11.74
CA GLY A 39 10.47 2.84 11.63
C GLY A 39 9.33 3.00 12.61
N ARG A 40 8.95 4.24 12.85
CA ARG A 40 7.86 4.63 13.74
C ARG A 40 6.78 5.37 12.96
N ILE A 41 5.53 5.05 13.20
CA ILE A 41 4.39 5.77 12.62
C ILE A 41 4.29 7.13 13.32
N LEU A 42 4.55 8.21 12.57
CA LEU A 42 4.45 9.59 13.07
C LEU A 42 3.01 10.10 13.07
N ASP A 43 2.28 9.82 11.99
CA ASP A 43 0.93 10.34 11.80
C ASP A 43 0.09 9.42 10.90
N ILE A 44 -1.23 9.47 11.08
CA ILE A 44 -2.21 8.80 10.24
C ILE A 44 -3.15 9.86 9.68
N THR A 45 -3.08 10.08 8.38
CA THR A 45 -3.77 11.17 7.70
C THR A 45 -4.58 10.71 6.48
N THR A 46 -5.38 11.59 5.91
CA THR A 46 -6.19 11.31 4.74
C THR A 46 -5.75 12.16 3.55
N SER A 47 -5.77 11.58 2.36
CA SER A 47 -5.43 12.27 1.11
C SER A 47 -6.61 12.22 0.14
N ARG A 48 -6.85 13.32 -0.59
CA ARG A 48 -7.90 13.33 -1.63
C ARG A 48 -7.62 12.40 -2.81
N MET A 49 -6.38 11.99 -2.98
CA MET A 49 -6.00 11.06 -4.04
C MET A 49 -6.24 9.60 -3.68
N HIS A 50 -6.25 9.30 -2.38
CA HIS A 50 -6.31 7.94 -1.88
C HIS A 50 -7.63 7.69 -1.15
N ASN A 51 -8.19 6.51 -1.32
CA ASN A 51 -9.46 6.14 -0.70
C ASN A 51 -9.30 5.71 0.76
N GLY A 52 -8.16 5.12 1.11
CA GLY A 52 -7.84 4.70 2.46
C GLY A 52 -7.02 5.75 3.20
N PRO A 53 -6.95 5.66 4.54
CA PRO A 53 -6.04 6.46 5.33
C PRO A 53 -4.59 6.10 4.98
N LEU A 54 -3.71 7.05 5.17
CA LEU A 54 -2.28 6.92 4.91
C LEU A 54 -1.53 7.09 6.22
N MET A 55 -0.45 6.35 6.40
CA MET A 55 0.49 6.53 7.49
C MET A 55 1.78 7.16 6.98
N VAL A 56 2.30 8.09 7.75
CA VAL A 56 3.64 8.67 7.60
C VAL A 56 4.55 7.91 8.53
N VAL A 57 5.60 7.34 8.00
CA VAL A 57 6.56 6.53 8.75
C VAL A 57 7.94 7.15 8.62
N GLU A 58 8.59 7.35 9.74
CA GLU A 58 9.99 7.73 9.85
C GLU A 58 10.82 6.50 10.18
N TYR A 59 11.84 6.24 9.37
CA TYR A 59 12.76 5.13 9.55
C TYR A 59 14.06 5.59 10.22
N ASP A 60 14.79 4.65 10.82
CA ASP A 60 16.05 4.90 11.55
C ASP A 60 17.12 5.55 10.67
N ASN A 61 17.04 5.38 9.35
CA ASN A 61 17.91 6.04 8.37
C ASN A 61 17.52 7.51 8.06
N GLY A 62 16.47 8.04 8.71
CA GLY A 62 15.94 9.37 8.48
C GLY A 62 14.98 9.49 7.28
N ASP A 63 14.72 8.41 6.57
CA ASP A 63 13.78 8.41 5.45
C ASP A 63 12.33 8.51 5.94
N LEU A 64 11.56 9.40 5.31
CA LEU A 64 10.12 9.49 5.49
C LEU A 64 9.41 8.77 4.35
N SER A 65 8.52 7.83 4.68
CA SER A 65 7.69 7.17 3.69
C SER A 65 6.21 7.43 3.92
N LEU A 66 5.46 7.47 2.83
CA LEU A 66 4.01 7.56 2.84
C LEU A 66 3.44 6.26 2.29
N THR A 67 2.73 5.50 3.13
CA THR A 67 2.15 4.21 2.77
C THR A 67 0.70 4.10 3.23
N PRO A 68 -0.14 3.22 2.61
CA PRO A 68 -1.48 3.00 3.10
C PRO A 68 -1.44 2.43 4.51
N ALA A 69 -2.30 2.93 5.40
CA ALA A 69 -2.38 2.46 6.78
C ALA A 69 -3.17 1.14 6.88
N PRO A 70 -2.63 0.09 7.50
CA PRO A 70 -3.38 -1.11 7.81
C PRO A 70 -4.41 -0.87 8.91
N PHE A 71 -5.42 -1.74 8.95
CA PHE A 71 -6.42 -1.71 10.01
C PHE A 71 -5.78 -2.06 11.35
N GLY A 72 -6.09 -1.28 12.39
CA GLY A 72 -5.65 -1.53 13.76
C GLY A 72 -4.30 -0.95 14.16
N VAL A 73 -3.60 -0.22 13.27
CA VAL A 73 -2.37 0.50 13.64
C VAL A 73 -2.66 1.82 14.36
N ARG A 74 -1.68 2.30 15.11
CA ARG A 74 -1.73 3.54 15.91
C ARG A 74 -0.51 4.41 15.65
N VAL A 75 -0.66 5.70 15.85
CA VAL A 75 0.46 6.64 15.91
C VAL A 75 1.41 6.23 17.04
N GLY A 76 2.69 6.28 16.78
CA GLY A 76 3.74 5.86 17.71
C GLY A 76 4.07 4.36 17.66
N GLN A 77 3.34 3.54 16.90
CA GLN A 77 3.65 2.12 16.71
C GLN A 77 4.90 1.95 15.86
N ASN A 78 5.75 1.00 16.24
CA ASN A 78 6.91 0.60 15.45
C ASN A 78 6.50 -0.39 14.38
N ILE A 79 7.10 -0.27 13.21
CA ILE A 79 6.98 -1.19 12.08
C ILE A 79 8.37 -1.49 11.52
N SER A 80 8.49 -2.59 10.82
CA SER A 80 9.76 -3.00 10.20
C SER A 80 9.62 -3.21 8.70
N MET A 81 10.72 -3.03 7.96
CA MET A 81 10.83 -3.39 6.55
C MET A 81 12.02 -4.31 6.34
N GLY A 82 11.78 -5.46 5.71
CA GLY A 82 12.84 -6.45 5.43
C GLY A 82 13.12 -7.41 6.59
N ASP A 83 12.42 -7.27 7.71
CA ASP A 83 12.46 -8.21 8.83
C ASP A 83 11.59 -9.44 8.53
N THR A 84 11.84 -10.56 9.21
CA THR A 84 11.11 -11.83 9.07
C THR A 84 9.88 -11.95 9.99
N ASN A 85 9.66 -10.97 10.86
CA ASN A 85 8.53 -10.97 11.79
C ASN A 85 7.23 -10.55 11.11
N PRO A 86 6.21 -11.43 11.00
CA PRO A 86 4.96 -11.14 10.29
C PRO A 86 3.98 -10.28 11.13
N GLY A 87 4.42 -9.14 11.62
CA GLY A 87 3.59 -8.19 12.34
C GLY A 87 2.66 -7.39 11.41
N ASN A 88 1.50 -6.96 11.95
CA ASN A 88 0.56 -6.10 11.23
C ASN A 88 1.19 -4.74 10.93
N GLY A 89 1.27 -4.38 9.65
CA GLY A 89 1.93 -3.16 9.17
C GLY A 89 3.38 -3.36 8.74
N ASN A 90 4.02 -4.48 9.08
CA ASN A 90 5.37 -4.78 8.65
C ASN A 90 5.44 -5.02 7.13
N ILE A 91 6.56 -4.64 6.54
CA ILE A 91 6.83 -4.75 5.12
C ILE A 91 7.84 -5.87 4.94
N MET A 92 7.47 -6.92 4.21
CA MET A 92 8.31 -8.10 4.03
C MET A 92 8.41 -8.47 2.56
N LYS A 93 9.46 -9.22 2.21
CA LYS A 93 9.52 -9.91 0.91
C LYS A 93 8.45 -11.00 0.86
N ILE A 94 7.79 -11.15 -0.28
CA ILE A 94 6.66 -12.08 -0.41
C ILE A 94 7.11 -13.53 -0.16
N LYS A 95 8.37 -13.89 -0.47
CA LYS A 95 8.93 -15.23 -0.23
C LYS A 95 8.98 -15.61 1.26
N ASP A 96 9.14 -14.63 2.15
CA ASP A 96 9.31 -14.83 3.58
C ASP A 96 7.96 -14.83 4.33
N MET A 97 6.85 -14.62 3.60
CA MET A 97 5.51 -14.57 4.17
C MET A 97 4.86 -15.96 4.25
N PRO A 98 4.20 -16.30 5.35
CA PRO A 98 3.41 -17.53 5.46
C PRO A 98 2.26 -17.56 4.44
N THR A 99 1.92 -18.77 3.98
CA THR A 99 0.72 -18.97 3.15
C THR A 99 -0.55 -18.61 3.93
N GLY A 100 -1.52 -18.01 3.24
CA GLY A 100 -2.75 -17.54 3.87
C GLY A 100 -2.68 -16.11 4.41
N THR A 101 -1.49 -15.52 4.54
CA THR A 101 -1.32 -14.15 5.04
C THR A 101 -2.03 -13.14 4.15
N LEU A 102 -2.74 -12.21 4.80
CA LEU A 102 -3.36 -11.07 4.13
C LEU A 102 -2.32 -9.97 3.93
N VAL A 103 -2.23 -9.46 2.72
CA VAL A 103 -1.22 -8.47 2.31
C VAL A 103 -1.82 -7.40 1.42
N PHE A 104 -1.21 -6.23 1.42
CA PHE A 104 -1.60 -5.11 0.57
C PHE A 104 -0.38 -4.31 0.11
N ASN A 105 -0.60 -3.29 -0.73
CA ASN A 105 0.44 -2.43 -1.30
C ASN A 105 1.59 -3.23 -1.93
N LEU A 106 1.25 -4.29 -2.68
CA LEU A 106 2.21 -5.19 -3.29
C LEU A 106 3.00 -4.51 -4.41
N GLU A 107 4.27 -4.81 -4.51
CA GLU A 107 5.09 -4.43 -5.65
C GLU A 107 4.77 -5.27 -6.88
N ARG A 108 4.88 -4.66 -8.05
CA ARG A 108 4.81 -5.35 -9.35
C ARG A 108 6.18 -5.90 -9.76
N VAL A 109 7.20 -5.07 -9.57
CA VAL A 109 8.61 -5.38 -9.79
C VAL A 109 9.34 -4.98 -8.51
N PRO A 110 10.37 -5.72 -8.07
CA PRO A 110 11.14 -5.37 -6.90
C PRO A 110 11.62 -3.91 -6.94
N GLY A 111 11.38 -3.14 -5.87
CA GLY A 111 11.79 -1.75 -5.75
C GLY A 111 10.86 -0.70 -6.39
N ASP A 112 9.65 -1.07 -6.86
CA ASP A 112 8.71 -0.10 -7.45
C ASP A 112 7.83 0.64 -6.42
N GLY A 113 7.98 0.33 -5.14
CA GLY A 113 7.32 1.00 -4.01
C GLY A 113 5.85 0.62 -3.82
N GLY A 114 5.41 -0.48 -4.41
CA GLY A 114 4.05 -1.00 -4.34
C GLY A 114 3.11 -0.41 -5.37
N LYS A 115 2.28 -1.25 -5.99
CA LYS A 115 1.33 -0.89 -7.05
C LYS A 115 -0.03 -1.54 -6.91
N TYR A 116 -0.08 -2.76 -6.41
CA TYR A 116 -1.33 -3.52 -6.31
C TYR A 116 -1.96 -3.39 -4.92
N VAL A 117 -3.28 -3.54 -4.86
CA VAL A 117 -4.08 -3.57 -3.63
C VAL A 117 -3.83 -2.34 -2.76
N ARG A 118 -4.37 -1.19 -3.19
CA ARG A 118 -4.23 0.12 -2.52
C ARG A 118 -5.56 0.75 -2.14
N THR A 119 -6.66 0.03 -2.33
CA THR A 119 -8.01 0.53 -2.04
C THR A 119 -8.39 0.22 -0.59
N SER A 120 -9.10 1.14 0.07
CA SER A 120 -9.57 0.98 1.44
C SER A 120 -10.34 -0.33 1.64
N GLY A 121 -10.11 -1.00 2.76
CA GLY A 121 -10.78 -2.23 3.13
C GLY A 121 -10.41 -3.46 2.30
N THR A 122 -9.37 -3.39 1.48
CA THR A 122 -8.95 -4.51 0.64
C THR A 122 -7.64 -5.13 1.11
N ALA A 123 -7.52 -6.43 0.88
CA ALA A 123 -6.28 -7.19 1.03
C ALA A 123 -6.23 -8.26 -0.06
N ALA A 124 -5.02 -8.69 -0.43
CA ALA A 124 -4.77 -9.90 -1.19
C ALA A 124 -4.34 -11.01 -0.24
N GLN A 125 -4.35 -12.24 -0.69
CA GLN A 125 -3.95 -13.40 0.10
C GLN A 125 -2.79 -14.12 -0.58
N VAL A 126 -1.74 -14.41 0.19
CA VAL A 126 -0.62 -15.23 -0.27
C VAL A 126 -1.08 -16.69 -0.38
N LEU A 127 -0.95 -17.29 -1.55
CA LEU A 127 -1.35 -18.69 -1.79
C LEU A 127 -0.16 -19.66 -1.63
N GLY A 128 1.04 -19.21 -1.96
CA GLY A 128 2.25 -20.02 -1.89
C GLY A 128 3.07 -19.97 -3.17
N ARG A 129 4.16 -20.76 -3.20
CA ARG A 129 5.09 -20.79 -4.33
C ARG A 129 4.49 -21.51 -5.54
N GLU A 130 4.66 -20.92 -6.71
CA GLU A 130 4.21 -21.49 -7.98
C GLU A 130 5.20 -21.17 -9.08
N GLY A 131 5.86 -22.20 -9.58
CA GLY A 131 6.93 -22.04 -10.57
C GLY A 131 8.08 -21.18 -10.06
N LYS A 132 8.38 -20.09 -10.78
CA LYS A 132 9.45 -19.13 -10.46
C LYS A 132 8.99 -17.94 -9.62
N GLY A 133 7.80 -17.98 -9.04
CA GLY A 133 7.27 -16.87 -8.25
C GLY A 133 6.31 -17.30 -7.16
N ILE A 134 5.70 -16.32 -6.53
CA ILE A 134 4.69 -16.53 -5.48
C ILE A 134 3.32 -16.16 -6.04
N ALA A 135 2.38 -17.08 -5.88
CA ALA A 135 0.99 -16.90 -6.27
C ALA A 135 0.22 -16.12 -5.21
N ILE A 136 -0.50 -15.11 -5.64
CA ILE A 136 -1.28 -14.22 -4.79
C ILE A 136 -2.70 -14.12 -5.35
N LYS A 137 -3.69 -14.28 -4.48
CA LYS A 137 -5.09 -14.08 -4.80
C LYS A 137 -5.48 -12.61 -4.54
N LEU A 138 -5.80 -11.90 -5.59
CA LEU A 138 -6.25 -10.51 -5.52
C LEU A 138 -7.69 -10.38 -4.99
N PRO A 139 -8.11 -9.20 -4.50
CA PRO A 139 -9.50 -8.94 -4.12
C PRO A 139 -10.51 -9.20 -5.25
N SER A 140 -10.08 -9.07 -6.50
CA SER A 140 -10.87 -9.41 -7.71
C SER A 140 -11.04 -10.91 -7.95
N LYS A 141 -10.58 -11.76 -7.03
CA LYS A 141 -10.50 -13.23 -7.13
C LYS A 141 -9.52 -13.74 -8.18
N LYS A 142 -8.87 -12.86 -8.94
CA LYS A 142 -7.84 -13.25 -9.91
C LYS A 142 -6.56 -13.66 -9.20
N LYS A 143 -5.88 -14.67 -9.75
CA LYS A 143 -4.56 -15.10 -9.32
C LYS A 143 -3.50 -14.32 -10.08
N LEU A 144 -2.47 -13.89 -9.38
CA LEU A 144 -1.33 -13.16 -9.91
C LEU A 144 -0.06 -13.84 -9.40
N ILE A 145 0.92 -14.05 -10.27
CA ILE A 145 2.24 -14.57 -9.89
C ILE A 145 3.20 -13.38 -9.88
N LEU A 146 3.85 -13.15 -8.75
CA LEU A 146 4.83 -12.09 -8.55
C LEU A 146 6.21 -12.66 -8.28
N ASN A 147 7.23 -11.83 -8.53
CA ASN A 147 8.60 -12.16 -8.17
C ASN A 147 8.72 -12.33 -6.64
N GLU A 148 9.44 -13.34 -6.20
CA GLU A 148 9.63 -13.67 -4.78
C GLU A 148 10.30 -12.56 -3.96
N ASN A 149 11.08 -11.69 -4.61
CA ASN A 149 11.77 -10.56 -3.98
C ASN A 149 10.93 -9.27 -3.91
N CYS A 150 9.70 -9.27 -4.43
CA CYS A 150 8.78 -8.14 -4.27
C CYS A 150 8.40 -7.94 -2.80
N PHE A 151 8.27 -6.70 -2.39
CA PHE A 151 7.76 -6.34 -1.06
C PHE A 151 6.25 -6.24 -1.05
N ALA A 152 5.69 -6.51 0.12
CA ALA A 152 4.28 -6.27 0.43
C ALA A 152 4.13 -5.89 1.90
N THR A 153 3.06 -5.20 2.25
CA THR A 153 2.72 -4.88 3.65
C THR A 153 1.70 -5.88 4.17
N ILE A 154 1.90 -6.36 5.39
CA ILE A 154 1.01 -7.32 6.05
C ILE A 154 -0.21 -6.63 6.63
N GLY A 155 -1.38 -7.22 6.44
CA GLY A 155 -2.66 -6.78 6.98
C GLY A 155 -3.70 -6.47 5.92
N THR A 156 -4.71 -5.70 6.32
CA THR A 156 -5.80 -5.20 5.46
C THR A 156 -5.82 -3.68 5.54
N ILE A 157 -5.97 -2.99 4.42
CA ILE A 157 -6.03 -1.52 4.41
C ILE A 157 -7.23 -1.04 5.23
N ALA A 158 -7.01 -0.06 6.09
CA ALA A 158 -8.06 0.56 6.88
C ALA A 158 -9.12 1.28 6.02
N GLY A 159 -10.25 1.65 6.62
CA GLY A 159 -11.33 2.34 5.93
C GLY A 159 -12.30 1.41 5.18
N ALA A 160 -12.42 0.15 5.57
CA ALA A 160 -13.48 -0.75 5.15
C ALA A 160 -14.86 -0.13 5.48
N GLY A 161 -15.89 -0.44 4.67
CA GLY A 161 -17.25 0.06 4.90
C GLY A 161 -17.51 1.50 4.40
N ARG A 162 -16.51 2.17 3.81
CA ARG A 162 -16.69 3.50 3.24
C ARG A 162 -17.79 3.56 2.19
N THR A 163 -17.95 2.51 1.40
CA THR A 163 -19.00 2.38 0.38
C THR A 163 -20.39 2.17 0.95
N ASN A 164 -20.48 1.74 2.20
CA ASN A 164 -21.74 1.44 2.89
C ASN A 164 -22.29 2.65 3.66
N LYS A 165 -21.50 3.74 3.73
CA LYS A 165 -21.99 4.98 4.37
C LYS A 165 -23.07 5.63 3.49
N PRO A 166 -24.25 5.94 4.05
CA PRO A 166 -25.27 6.67 3.31
C PRO A 166 -24.76 8.05 2.94
N PHE A 167 -25.14 8.53 1.77
CA PHE A 167 -24.96 9.94 1.40
C PHE A 167 -25.97 10.76 2.20
N VAL A 168 -25.51 11.34 3.29
CA VAL A 168 -26.28 12.35 4.02
C VAL A 168 -26.03 13.68 3.32
N ARG A 169 -27.08 14.27 2.79
CA ARG A 169 -27.10 15.65 2.30
C ARG A 169 -27.27 16.62 3.45
#